data_d515955c0c21c9edd908dc12ef98f762
#
_entry.id   d515955c0c21c9edd908dc12ef98f762
#
_cell.length_a   1.000
_cell.length_b   1.000
_cell.length_c   1.000
_cell.angle_alpha   90.00
_cell.angle_beta   90.00
_cell.angle_gamma   90.00
#
_symmetry.space_group_name_H-M   'P 1'
#
loop_
_entity.id
_entity.type
_entity.pdbx_description
1 polymer ?
#
loop_
_entity_poly.entity_id
_entity_poly.type
_entity_poly.pdbx_seq_one_letter_code
_entity_poly.pdbx_strand_id
1 'polypeptide(L)'
;MQISFLMNIINIVGNAVCIFGFKMGVDGVAWPSVVSRVVAAALILRKCYREDAVLTVPKTLRLDGGMAKRILGIGIPSAFENSLFEAGRILVVSMISTFGTVQIAANAVANNLDGMGVIPGKAISLAMITVVGRCIGAGDHEQTVYYTRKLLLWAYITMGLSNGAILLFLRQLVGIYALSGETMELAITLVTIHAGCAIIFWPLSFVLPNALRAANDVKFTMVVSILSMACWRLGFSYLLCVRMGWGAVGVWVAMVIDWTCRVTCFVLRFRSGAWKTKYQA
;
A
#
# COMPACT_ATOMS: atom_id res chain seq x y z
N MET A 1 -14.13 -8.25 11.11
CA MET A 1 -13.02 -8.19 12.09
C MET A 1 -12.77 -9.54 12.78
N GLN A 2 -13.75 -10.15 13.45
CA GLN A 2 -13.55 -11.43 14.18
C GLN A 2 -12.99 -12.57 13.32
N ILE A 3 -13.50 -12.76 12.10
CA ILE A 3 -13.02 -13.80 11.18
C ILE A 3 -11.57 -13.55 10.75
N SER A 4 -11.22 -12.28 10.45
CA SER A 4 -9.84 -11.93 10.08
C SER A 4 -8.87 -12.10 11.25
N PHE A 5 -9.32 -11.81 12.47
CA PHE A 5 -8.54 -12.05 13.68
C PHE A 5 -8.29 -13.55 13.91
N LEU A 6 -9.35 -14.37 13.80
CA LEU A 6 -9.24 -15.82 13.88
C LEU A 6 -8.31 -16.40 12.81
N MET A 7 -8.43 -15.92 11.55
CA MET A 7 -7.56 -16.31 10.45
C MET A 7 -6.08 -16.06 10.78
N ASN A 8 -5.78 -14.87 11.34
CA ASN A 8 -4.41 -14.54 11.71
C ASN A 8 -3.89 -15.40 12.86
N ILE A 9 -4.72 -15.71 13.87
CA ILE A 9 -4.33 -16.61 14.94
C ILE A 9 -4.02 -18.01 14.39
N ILE A 10 -4.91 -18.56 13.55
CA ILE A 10 -4.68 -19.89 12.93
C ILE A 10 -3.39 -19.88 12.11
N ASN A 11 -3.11 -18.80 11.38
CA ASN A 11 -1.90 -18.67 10.59
C ASN A 11 -0.64 -18.62 11.47
N ILE A 12 -0.62 -17.78 12.50
CA ILE A 12 0.53 -17.63 13.40
C ILE A 12 0.81 -18.94 14.16
N VAL A 13 -0.22 -19.53 14.76
CA VAL A 13 -0.09 -20.78 15.52
C VAL A 13 0.32 -21.91 14.58
N GLY A 14 -0.31 -22.01 13.41
CA GLY A 14 0.01 -23.02 12.41
C GLY A 14 1.45 -22.91 11.93
N ASN A 15 1.93 -21.71 11.63
CA ASN A 15 3.33 -21.47 11.26
C ASN A 15 4.29 -21.90 12.38
N ALA A 16 4.00 -21.53 13.63
CA ALA A 16 4.82 -21.90 14.77
C ALA A 16 4.91 -23.42 14.95
N VAL A 17 3.78 -24.12 14.88
CA VAL A 17 3.72 -25.58 15.00
C VAL A 17 4.45 -26.28 13.84
N CYS A 18 4.23 -25.84 12.59
CA CYS A 18 4.86 -26.47 11.43
C CYS A 18 6.38 -26.21 11.37
N ILE A 19 6.84 -25.01 11.73
CA ILE A 19 8.27 -24.67 11.67
C ILE A 19 9.01 -25.27 12.87
N PHE A 20 8.53 -25.02 14.09
CA PHE A 20 9.25 -25.41 15.31
C PHE A 20 8.93 -26.84 15.77
N GLY A 21 7.66 -27.29 15.58
CA GLY A 21 7.23 -28.64 15.97
C GLY A 21 7.65 -29.68 14.94
N PHE A 22 7.21 -29.51 13.69
CA PHE A 22 7.48 -30.48 12.61
C PHE A 22 8.78 -30.22 11.85
N LYS A 23 9.51 -29.13 12.15
CA LYS A 23 10.74 -28.70 11.47
C LYS A 23 10.60 -28.63 9.94
N MET A 24 9.39 -28.30 9.46
CA MET A 24 9.13 -28.09 8.05
C MET A 24 9.79 -26.79 7.59
N GLY A 25 10.38 -26.79 6.40
CA GLY A 25 10.96 -25.60 5.80
C GLY A 25 9.90 -24.63 5.25
N VAL A 26 10.04 -24.23 4.00
CA VAL A 26 9.11 -23.27 3.32
C VAL A 26 7.66 -23.76 3.33
N ASP A 27 7.46 -25.07 3.18
CA ASP A 27 6.12 -25.71 3.21
C ASP A 27 5.39 -25.50 4.55
N GLY A 28 6.17 -25.40 5.65
CA GLY A 28 5.62 -25.13 6.99
C GLY A 28 4.99 -23.75 7.15
N VAL A 29 5.28 -22.80 6.25
CA VAL A 29 4.62 -21.47 6.19
C VAL A 29 3.46 -21.48 5.19
N ALA A 30 3.61 -22.23 4.11
CA ALA A 30 2.62 -22.27 3.04
C ALA A 30 1.30 -22.94 3.48
N TRP A 31 1.38 -24.13 4.08
CA TRP A 31 0.19 -24.88 4.50
C TRP A 31 -0.70 -24.15 5.49
N PRO A 32 -0.21 -23.60 6.62
CA PRO A 32 -1.03 -22.83 7.53
C PRO A 32 -1.66 -21.60 6.90
N SER A 33 -0.96 -20.98 5.93
CA SER A 33 -1.49 -19.84 5.18
C SER A 33 -2.68 -20.23 4.31
N VAL A 34 -2.65 -21.40 3.66
CA VAL A 34 -3.79 -21.91 2.88
C VAL A 34 -4.93 -22.29 3.79
N VAL A 35 -4.67 -23.08 4.84
CA VAL A 35 -5.70 -23.56 5.78
C VAL A 35 -6.43 -22.39 6.44
N SER A 36 -5.70 -21.40 6.95
CA SER A 36 -6.30 -20.22 7.59
C SER A 36 -7.23 -19.43 6.65
N ARG A 37 -6.87 -19.32 5.37
CA ARG A 37 -7.69 -18.65 4.35
C ARG A 37 -8.92 -19.47 3.96
N VAL A 38 -8.79 -20.79 3.85
CA VAL A 38 -9.93 -21.69 3.57
C VAL A 38 -10.94 -21.63 4.71
N VAL A 39 -10.48 -21.70 5.97
CA VAL A 39 -11.35 -21.55 7.16
C VAL A 39 -12.04 -20.17 7.16
N ALA A 40 -11.31 -19.10 6.89
CA ALA A 40 -11.89 -17.76 6.82
C ALA A 40 -12.95 -17.65 5.71
N ALA A 41 -12.69 -18.20 4.53
CA ALA A 41 -13.63 -18.22 3.42
C ALA A 41 -14.91 -18.99 3.78
N ALA A 42 -14.78 -20.17 4.37
CA ALA A 42 -15.92 -20.97 4.83
C ALA A 42 -16.78 -20.23 5.87
N LEU A 43 -16.14 -19.57 6.83
CA LEU A 43 -16.84 -18.80 7.87
C LEU A 43 -17.55 -17.56 7.29
N ILE A 44 -16.93 -16.87 6.32
CA ILE A 44 -17.54 -15.72 5.65
C ILE A 44 -18.74 -16.19 4.82
N LEU A 45 -18.60 -17.26 4.03
CA LEU A 45 -19.70 -17.83 3.26
C LEU A 45 -20.86 -18.24 4.17
N ARG A 46 -20.58 -18.97 5.26
CA ARG A 46 -21.61 -19.34 6.25
C ARG A 46 -22.34 -18.12 6.81
N LYS A 47 -21.60 -17.00 7.03
CA LYS A 47 -22.19 -15.76 7.53
C LYS A 47 -23.05 -15.05 6.48
N CYS A 48 -22.68 -15.13 5.21
CA CYS A 48 -23.45 -14.56 4.09
C CYS A 48 -24.74 -15.34 3.80
N TYR A 49 -24.79 -16.62 4.13
CA TYR A 49 -25.99 -17.46 3.95
C TYR A 49 -26.93 -17.47 5.17
N ARG A 50 -26.64 -16.72 6.25
CA ARG A 50 -27.59 -16.57 7.37
C ARG A 50 -28.71 -15.61 6.97
N GLU A 51 -29.92 -15.88 7.46
CA GLU A 51 -31.14 -15.10 7.19
C GLU A 51 -31.04 -13.65 7.64
N ASP A 52 -30.22 -13.37 8.67
CA ASP A 52 -29.92 -12.00 9.18
C ASP A 52 -28.81 -11.27 8.39
N ALA A 53 -28.35 -11.81 7.28
CA ALA A 53 -27.25 -11.19 6.54
C ALA A 53 -27.76 -9.96 5.76
N VAL A 54 -27.03 -8.85 5.89
CA VAL A 54 -27.30 -7.60 5.13
C VAL A 54 -27.19 -7.82 3.62
N LEU A 55 -26.46 -8.87 3.21
CA LEU A 55 -26.27 -9.26 1.81
C LEU A 55 -26.97 -10.60 1.56
N THR A 56 -27.95 -10.61 0.68
CA THR A 56 -28.54 -11.85 0.19
C THR A 56 -27.71 -12.38 -0.98
N VAL A 57 -27.09 -13.54 -0.78
CA VAL A 57 -26.39 -14.24 -1.87
C VAL A 57 -27.42 -14.98 -2.71
N PRO A 58 -27.62 -14.61 -3.99
CA PRO A 58 -28.57 -15.30 -4.85
C PRO A 58 -28.11 -16.74 -5.08
N LYS A 59 -29.04 -17.69 -4.99
CA LYS A 59 -28.77 -19.12 -5.24
C LYS A 59 -28.42 -19.43 -6.70
N THR A 60 -28.70 -18.49 -7.60
CA THR A 60 -28.42 -18.63 -9.04
C THR A 60 -27.31 -17.68 -9.45
N LEU A 61 -26.21 -18.21 -9.96
CA LEU A 61 -25.11 -17.45 -10.58
C LEU A 61 -25.60 -16.94 -11.96
N ARG A 62 -26.34 -15.85 -11.99
CA ARG A 62 -26.60 -15.11 -13.23
C ARG A 62 -25.59 -13.97 -13.34
N LEU A 63 -24.75 -14.03 -14.36
CA LEU A 63 -23.83 -12.95 -14.69
C LEU A 63 -24.62 -11.82 -15.35
N ASP A 64 -24.68 -10.67 -14.67
CA ASP A 64 -25.17 -9.43 -15.26
C ASP A 64 -24.01 -8.75 -16.01
N GLY A 65 -24.06 -8.76 -17.34
CA GLY A 65 -23.04 -8.16 -18.19
C GLY A 65 -22.90 -6.65 -17.98
N GLY A 66 -23.98 -5.94 -17.63
CA GLY A 66 -23.98 -4.50 -17.34
C GLY A 66 -23.19 -4.20 -16.06
N MET A 67 -23.47 -4.95 -15.00
CA MET A 67 -22.74 -4.84 -13.72
C MET A 67 -21.27 -5.23 -13.89
N ALA A 68 -20.99 -6.33 -14.58
CA ALA A 68 -19.62 -6.77 -14.87
C ALA A 68 -18.82 -5.69 -15.62
N LYS A 69 -19.41 -5.05 -16.64
CA LYS A 69 -18.77 -3.95 -17.37
C LYS A 69 -18.46 -2.75 -16.49
N ARG A 70 -19.37 -2.39 -15.56
CA ARG A 70 -19.14 -1.29 -14.60
C ARG A 70 -17.99 -1.63 -13.65
N ILE A 71 -17.97 -2.84 -13.08
CA ILE A 71 -16.89 -3.31 -12.18
C ILE A 71 -15.55 -3.33 -12.90
N LEU A 72 -15.50 -3.91 -14.11
CA LEU A 72 -14.29 -3.98 -14.91
C LEU A 72 -13.81 -2.58 -15.36
N GLY A 73 -14.72 -1.67 -15.64
CA GLY A 73 -14.39 -0.28 -15.99
C GLY A 73 -13.61 0.47 -14.91
N ILE A 74 -13.78 0.10 -13.63
CA ILE A 74 -13.02 0.63 -12.50
C ILE A 74 -11.82 -0.27 -12.17
N GLY A 75 -12.04 -1.58 -12.23
CA GLY A 75 -11.05 -2.58 -11.83
C GLY A 75 -9.85 -2.67 -12.79
N ILE A 76 -10.07 -2.65 -14.10
CA ILE A 76 -9.00 -2.77 -15.11
C ILE A 76 -7.99 -1.62 -15.00
N PRO A 77 -8.38 -0.33 -14.97
CA PRO A 77 -7.43 0.77 -14.79
C PRO A 77 -6.63 0.65 -13.49
N SER A 78 -7.28 0.27 -12.39
CA SER A 78 -6.62 0.11 -11.10
C SER A 78 -5.67 -1.09 -11.09
N ALA A 79 -6.03 -2.20 -11.71
CA ALA A 79 -5.17 -3.37 -11.85
C ALA A 79 -3.93 -3.05 -12.71
N PHE A 80 -4.12 -2.33 -13.81
CA PHE A 80 -3.03 -1.91 -14.69
C PHE A 80 -2.06 -0.96 -13.97
N GLU A 81 -2.60 0.02 -13.20
CA GLU A 81 -1.79 0.90 -12.35
C GLU A 81 -0.94 0.11 -11.35
N ASN A 82 -1.55 -0.84 -10.62
CA ASN A 82 -0.85 -1.66 -9.65
C ASN A 82 0.21 -2.56 -10.29
N SER A 83 -0.10 -3.18 -11.45
CA SER A 83 0.84 -4.03 -12.17
C SER A 83 2.06 -3.25 -12.66
N LEU A 84 1.86 -2.06 -13.23
CA LEU A 84 2.95 -1.19 -13.64
C LEU A 84 3.78 -0.71 -12.46
N PHE A 85 3.15 -0.44 -11.31
CA PHE A 85 3.85 -0.05 -10.10
C PHE A 85 4.74 -1.17 -9.57
N GLU A 86 4.25 -2.41 -9.54
CA GLU A 86 5.07 -3.57 -9.13
C GLU A 86 6.18 -3.88 -10.15
N ALA A 87 5.91 -3.79 -11.46
CA ALA A 87 6.95 -3.91 -12.49
C ALA A 87 8.04 -2.84 -12.31
N GLY A 88 7.64 -1.59 -12.04
CA GLY A 88 8.59 -0.51 -11.73
C GLY A 88 9.44 -0.79 -10.49
N ARG A 89 8.86 -1.37 -9.44
CA ARG A 89 9.63 -1.80 -8.25
C ARG A 89 10.68 -2.86 -8.60
N ILE A 90 10.34 -3.82 -9.45
CA ILE A 90 11.28 -4.86 -9.91
C ILE A 90 12.45 -4.21 -10.67
N LEU A 91 12.16 -3.28 -11.58
CA LEU A 91 13.20 -2.55 -12.32
C LEU A 91 14.13 -1.76 -11.38
N VAL A 92 13.58 -1.09 -10.38
CA VAL A 92 14.34 -0.37 -9.36
C VAL A 92 15.26 -1.30 -8.57
N VAL A 93 14.76 -2.46 -8.14
CA VAL A 93 15.59 -3.47 -7.45
C VAL A 93 16.69 -4.01 -8.36
N SER A 94 16.38 -4.22 -9.65
CA SER A 94 17.38 -4.62 -10.66
C SER A 94 18.48 -3.56 -10.82
N MET A 95 18.16 -2.26 -10.79
CA MET A 95 19.18 -1.20 -10.79
C MET A 95 20.09 -1.25 -9.54
N ILE A 96 19.49 -1.46 -8.35
CA ILE A 96 20.26 -1.56 -7.11
C ILE A 96 21.18 -2.79 -7.13
N SER A 97 20.75 -3.91 -7.73
CA SER A 97 21.52 -5.15 -7.78
C SER A 97 22.85 -5.02 -8.51
N THR A 98 22.99 -4.04 -9.40
CA THR A 98 24.27 -3.77 -10.10
C THR A 98 25.35 -3.19 -9.19
N PHE A 99 25.00 -2.72 -7.99
CA PHE A 99 25.93 -2.13 -7.01
C PHE A 99 26.41 -3.09 -5.92
N GLY A 100 26.09 -4.37 -6.05
CA GLY A 100 26.60 -5.43 -5.18
C GLY A 100 25.72 -5.78 -3.99
N THR A 101 26.16 -6.78 -3.22
CA THR A 101 25.38 -7.42 -2.15
C THR A 101 25.06 -6.50 -0.98
N VAL A 102 25.96 -5.58 -0.64
CA VAL A 102 25.76 -4.59 0.42
C VAL A 102 24.51 -3.74 0.15
N GLN A 103 24.38 -3.23 -1.08
CA GLN A 103 23.27 -2.39 -1.51
C GLN A 103 21.96 -3.18 -1.54
N ILE A 104 21.99 -4.43 -2.00
CA ILE A 104 20.81 -5.31 -2.04
C ILE A 104 20.33 -5.62 -0.62
N ALA A 105 21.24 -6.01 0.28
CA ALA A 105 20.90 -6.37 1.66
C ALA A 105 20.35 -5.17 2.43
N ALA A 106 21.00 -4.01 2.33
CA ALA A 106 20.53 -2.77 2.95
C ALA A 106 19.14 -2.37 2.45
N ASN A 107 18.90 -2.43 1.12
CA ASN A 107 17.62 -2.14 0.51
C ASN A 107 16.52 -3.13 0.96
N ALA A 108 16.84 -4.42 1.10
CA ALA A 108 15.88 -5.44 1.55
C ALA A 108 15.42 -5.17 2.99
N VAL A 109 16.35 -4.86 3.91
CA VAL A 109 16.02 -4.52 5.29
C VAL A 109 15.24 -3.21 5.37
N ALA A 110 15.67 -2.20 4.60
CA ALA A 110 14.98 -0.92 4.55
C ALA A 110 13.54 -1.07 4.04
N ASN A 111 13.29 -1.87 3.00
CA ASN A 111 11.92 -2.16 2.51
C ASN A 111 11.06 -2.90 3.54
N ASN A 112 11.64 -3.78 4.38
CA ASN A 112 10.91 -4.44 5.46
C ASN A 112 10.43 -3.42 6.51
N LEU A 113 11.31 -2.55 6.97
CA LEU A 113 10.98 -1.52 7.95
C LEU A 113 10.00 -0.47 7.39
N ASP A 114 10.18 -0.06 6.13
CA ASP A 114 9.21 0.74 5.38
C ASP A 114 7.84 0.08 5.37
N GLY A 115 7.78 -1.19 5.00
CA GLY A 115 6.54 -1.98 4.99
C GLY A 115 5.79 -1.90 6.32
N MET A 116 6.49 -1.93 7.45
CA MET A 116 5.90 -1.77 8.79
C MET A 116 5.41 -0.33 9.04
N GLY A 117 6.21 0.66 8.66
CA GLY A 117 5.90 2.08 8.86
C GLY A 117 4.64 2.55 8.14
N VAL A 118 4.32 1.96 6.98
CA VAL A 118 3.17 2.36 6.16
C VAL A 118 1.88 1.58 6.44
N ILE A 119 1.90 0.57 7.33
CA ILE A 119 0.69 -0.23 7.68
C ILE A 119 -0.49 0.66 8.11
N PRO A 120 -0.33 1.63 9.02
CA PRO A 120 -1.46 2.47 9.43
C PRO A 120 -2.04 3.28 8.27
N GLY A 121 -1.16 3.82 7.40
CA GLY A 121 -1.58 4.55 6.21
C GLY A 121 -2.38 3.68 5.23
N LYS A 122 -1.96 2.43 5.01
CA LYS A 122 -2.72 1.46 4.18
C LYS A 122 -4.09 1.16 4.77
N ALA A 123 -4.19 1.00 6.09
CA ALA A 123 -5.47 0.78 6.76
C ALA A 123 -6.44 1.96 6.57
N ILE A 124 -5.93 3.19 6.73
CA ILE A 124 -6.73 4.41 6.51
C ILE A 124 -7.08 4.58 5.03
N SER A 125 -6.21 4.17 4.09
CA SER A 125 -6.51 4.16 2.66
C SER A 125 -7.74 3.32 2.32
N LEU A 126 -7.88 2.14 2.93
CA LEU A 126 -9.06 1.29 2.77
C LEU A 126 -10.31 1.92 3.40
N ALA A 127 -10.18 2.51 4.58
CA ALA A 127 -11.26 3.24 5.24
C ALA A 127 -11.71 4.45 4.40
N MET A 128 -10.77 5.16 3.77
CA MET A 128 -11.04 6.30 2.89
C MET A 128 -11.99 5.93 1.75
N ILE A 129 -11.73 4.83 1.05
CA ILE A 129 -12.59 4.36 -0.06
C ILE A 129 -14.01 4.11 0.44
N THR A 130 -14.16 3.44 1.59
CA THR A 130 -15.46 3.07 2.12
C THR A 130 -16.25 4.27 2.63
N VAL A 131 -15.63 5.12 3.44
CA VAL A 131 -16.30 6.27 4.07
C VAL A 131 -16.65 7.33 3.04
N VAL A 132 -15.68 7.71 2.22
CA VAL A 132 -15.87 8.72 1.17
C VAL A 132 -16.84 8.21 0.10
N GLY A 133 -16.76 6.94 -0.29
CA GLY A 133 -17.69 6.33 -1.23
C GLY A 133 -19.15 6.38 -0.76
N ARG A 134 -19.39 6.20 0.55
CA ARG A 134 -20.74 6.37 1.12
C ARG A 134 -21.25 7.82 1.04
N CYS A 135 -20.40 8.79 1.37
CA CYS A 135 -20.76 10.20 1.30
C CYS A 135 -21.08 10.64 -0.13
N ILE A 136 -20.27 10.19 -1.09
CA ILE A 136 -20.49 10.46 -2.52
C ILE A 136 -21.75 9.79 -3.03
N GLY A 137 -22.00 8.53 -2.64
CA GLY A 137 -23.24 7.80 -2.99
C GLY A 137 -24.51 8.46 -2.42
N ALA A 138 -24.38 9.18 -1.31
CA ALA A 138 -25.46 10.00 -0.73
C ALA A 138 -25.58 11.39 -1.37
N GLY A 139 -24.68 11.77 -2.29
CA GLY A 139 -24.66 13.10 -2.92
C GLY A 139 -24.13 14.22 -2.01
N ASP A 140 -23.60 13.89 -0.82
CA ASP A 140 -23.16 14.88 0.16
C ASP A 140 -21.67 15.22 -0.02
N HIS A 141 -21.42 16.26 -0.82
CA HIS A 141 -20.05 16.72 -1.12
C HIS A 141 -19.38 17.40 0.10
N GLU A 142 -20.15 17.99 1.01
CA GLU A 142 -19.61 18.66 2.19
C GLU A 142 -19.05 17.61 3.17
N GLN A 143 -19.83 16.59 3.47
CA GLN A 143 -19.34 15.46 4.27
C GLN A 143 -18.17 14.73 3.60
N THR A 144 -18.17 14.61 2.28
CA THR A 144 -17.05 14.05 1.51
C THR A 144 -15.74 14.77 1.82
N VAL A 145 -15.74 16.11 1.76
CA VAL A 145 -14.55 16.92 2.08
C VAL A 145 -14.18 16.82 3.55
N TYR A 146 -15.17 16.87 4.45
CA TYR A 146 -14.97 16.76 5.89
C TYR A 146 -14.29 15.44 6.27
N TYR A 147 -14.85 14.32 5.85
CA TYR A 147 -14.28 13.00 6.18
C TYR A 147 -12.95 12.74 5.50
N THR A 148 -12.74 13.24 4.28
CA THR A 148 -11.43 13.16 3.62
C THR A 148 -10.35 13.86 4.45
N ARG A 149 -10.61 15.08 4.91
CA ARG A 149 -9.67 15.82 5.77
C ARG A 149 -9.44 15.13 7.12
N LYS A 150 -10.51 14.62 7.74
CA LYS A 150 -10.43 13.92 9.01
C LYS A 150 -9.63 12.63 8.92
N LEU A 151 -9.84 11.83 7.87
CA LEU A 151 -9.08 10.61 7.62
C LEU A 151 -7.62 10.90 7.26
N LEU A 152 -7.34 11.96 6.51
CA LEU A 152 -5.97 12.42 6.27
C LEU A 152 -5.28 12.82 7.58
N LEU A 153 -5.94 13.55 8.46
CA LEU A 153 -5.40 13.91 9.77
C LEU A 153 -5.03 12.66 10.59
N TRP A 154 -5.93 11.66 10.63
CA TRP A 154 -5.63 10.39 11.29
C TRP A 154 -4.48 9.63 10.62
N ALA A 155 -4.36 9.71 9.29
CA ALA A 155 -3.22 9.14 8.57
C ALA A 155 -1.91 9.81 8.99
N TYR A 156 -1.88 11.14 9.10
CA TYR A 156 -0.71 11.87 9.59
C TYR A 156 -0.32 11.49 11.01
N ILE A 157 -1.30 11.44 11.92
CA ILE A 157 -1.06 11.09 13.33
C ILE A 157 -0.52 9.67 13.45
N THR A 158 -1.20 8.69 12.86
CA THR A 158 -0.83 7.27 13.00
C THR A 158 0.46 6.94 12.27
N MET A 159 0.70 7.52 11.10
CA MET A 159 1.98 7.36 10.40
C MET A 159 3.11 8.11 11.09
N GLY A 160 2.85 9.27 11.67
CA GLY A 160 3.81 10.00 12.50
C GLY A 160 4.25 9.18 13.69
N LEU A 161 3.32 8.56 14.40
CA LEU A 161 3.62 7.66 15.52
C LEU A 161 4.39 6.42 15.08
N SER A 162 3.95 5.74 14.01
CA SER A 162 4.58 4.52 13.51
C SER A 162 6.00 4.77 12.99
N ASN A 163 6.17 5.74 12.09
CA ASN A 163 7.50 6.06 11.53
C ASN A 163 8.39 6.75 12.56
N GLY A 164 7.82 7.57 13.47
CA GLY A 164 8.56 8.14 14.60
C GLY A 164 9.10 7.08 15.54
N ALA A 165 8.32 6.05 15.85
CA ALA A 165 8.79 4.91 16.64
C ALA A 165 9.90 4.13 15.90
N ILE A 166 9.75 3.91 14.59
CA ILE A 166 10.81 3.27 13.78
C ILE A 166 12.11 4.09 13.83
N LEU A 167 12.02 5.42 13.66
CA LEU A 167 13.19 6.29 13.72
C LEU A 167 13.86 6.29 15.11
N LEU A 168 13.07 6.28 16.18
CA LEU A 168 13.56 6.27 17.56
C LEU A 168 14.33 4.97 17.87
N PHE A 169 13.84 3.84 17.42
CA PHE A 169 14.44 2.53 17.66
C PHE A 169 15.22 1.98 16.45
N LEU A 170 15.60 2.83 15.50
CA LEU A 170 16.12 2.43 14.20
C LEU A 170 17.37 1.55 14.30
N ARG A 171 18.35 1.93 15.12
CA ARG A 171 19.58 1.14 15.33
C ARG A 171 19.30 -0.23 15.91
N GLN A 172 18.39 -0.33 16.87
CA GLN A 172 18.01 -1.60 17.49
C GLN A 172 17.28 -2.50 16.48
N LEU A 173 16.34 -1.92 15.71
CA LEU A 173 15.57 -2.66 14.70
C LEU A 173 16.47 -3.19 13.58
N VAL A 174 17.39 -2.37 13.06
CA VAL A 174 18.34 -2.81 12.03
C VAL A 174 19.34 -3.81 12.60
N GLY A 175 19.73 -3.67 13.88
CA GLY A 175 20.63 -4.60 14.58
C GLY A 175 20.12 -6.04 14.66
N ILE A 176 18.78 -6.25 14.67
CA ILE A 176 18.17 -7.59 14.67
C ILE A 176 18.57 -8.41 13.42
N TYR A 177 18.85 -7.74 12.30
CA TYR A 177 19.20 -8.40 11.04
C TYR A 177 20.66 -8.85 10.95
N ALA A 178 21.49 -8.60 11.96
CA ALA A 178 22.90 -9.01 12.04
C ALA A 178 23.71 -8.67 10.77
N LEU A 179 23.53 -7.45 10.24
CA LEU A 179 24.20 -6.98 9.04
C LEU A 179 25.66 -6.60 9.31
N SER A 180 26.51 -6.60 8.26
CA SER A 180 27.83 -5.98 8.32
C SER A 180 27.73 -4.48 8.62
N GLY A 181 28.77 -3.88 9.22
CA GLY A 181 28.73 -2.47 9.63
C GLY A 181 28.37 -1.52 8.49
N GLU A 182 28.94 -1.70 7.30
CA GLU A 182 28.66 -0.89 6.11
C GLU A 182 27.20 -1.05 5.66
N THR A 183 26.70 -2.27 5.60
CA THR A 183 25.31 -2.56 5.22
C THR A 183 24.32 -1.97 6.23
N MET A 184 24.67 -2.01 7.52
CA MET A 184 23.87 -1.46 8.60
C MET A 184 23.73 0.07 8.47
N GLU A 185 24.83 0.79 8.29
CA GLU A 185 24.81 2.25 8.17
C GLU A 185 24.06 2.70 6.90
N LEU A 186 24.20 1.96 5.79
CA LEU A 186 23.43 2.20 4.59
C LEU A 186 21.92 1.98 4.84
N ALA A 187 21.54 0.87 5.48
CA ALA A 187 20.13 0.60 5.79
C ALA A 187 19.54 1.69 6.70
N ILE A 188 20.29 2.15 7.71
CA ILE A 188 19.88 3.27 8.58
C ILE A 188 19.64 4.52 7.76
N THR A 189 20.53 4.85 6.84
CA THR A 189 20.40 6.02 5.96
C THR A 189 19.14 5.93 5.10
N LEU A 190 18.91 4.79 4.46
CA LEU A 190 17.73 4.57 3.62
C LEU A 190 16.43 4.72 4.40
N VAL A 191 16.32 4.07 5.56
CA VAL A 191 15.11 4.16 6.41
C VAL A 191 14.90 5.57 6.94
N THR A 192 15.98 6.28 7.30
CA THR A 192 15.87 7.68 7.78
C THR A 192 15.30 8.58 6.71
N ILE A 193 15.78 8.50 5.47
CA ILE A 193 15.25 9.27 4.34
C ILE A 193 13.77 8.94 4.13
N HIS A 194 13.44 7.63 4.09
CA HIS A 194 12.07 7.20 3.86
C HIS A 194 11.12 7.61 4.98
N ALA A 195 11.39 7.18 6.21
CA ALA A 195 10.48 7.41 7.34
C ALA A 195 10.27 8.90 7.61
N GLY A 196 11.33 9.72 7.50
CA GLY A 196 11.21 11.17 7.63
C GLY A 196 10.30 11.79 6.54
N CYS A 197 10.51 11.41 5.28
CA CYS A 197 9.71 11.91 4.17
C CYS A 197 8.30 11.28 4.13
N ALA A 198 8.15 10.03 4.55
CA ALA A 198 6.85 9.34 4.57
C ALA A 198 5.84 10.02 5.49
N ILE A 199 6.27 10.53 6.65
CA ILE A 199 5.40 11.27 7.57
C ILE A 199 4.74 12.45 6.85
N ILE A 200 5.46 13.13 5.95
CA ILE A 200 5.00 14.35 5.29
C ILE A 200 4.22 14.04 4.00
N PHE A 201 4.80 13.21 3.13
CA PHE A 201 4.32 13.06 1.75
C PHE A 201 3.39 11.86 1.55
N TRP A 202 3.57 10.78 2.31
CA TRP A 202 2.87 9.53 2.06
C TRP A 202 1.34 9.63 2.19
N PRO A 203 0.76 10.32 3.22
CA PRO A 203 -0.69 10.47 3.33
C PRO A 203 -1.32 11.15 2.11
N LEU A 204 -0.70 12.18 1.57
CA LEU A 204 -1.20 12.89 0.39
C LEU A 204 -0.93 12.16 -0.92
N SER A 205 0.16 11.37 -1.00
CA SER A 205 0.51 10.58 -2.20
C SER A 205 -0.32 9.31 -2.35
N PHE A 206 -0.72 8.66 -1.24
CA PHE A 206 -1.32 7.33 -1.28
C PHE A 206 -2.70 7.23 -0.62
N VAL A 207 -3.00 8.06 0.40
CA VAL A 207 -4.34 8.07 1.03
C VAL A 207 -5.30 8.97 0.27
N LEU A 208 -4.90 10.19 -0.06
CA LEU A 208 -5.75 11.16 -0.77
C LEU A 208 -6.29 10.65 -2.13
N PRO A 209 -5.49 9.99 -3.01
CA PRO A 209 -6.01 9.49 -4.28
C PRO A 209 -7.14 8.47 -4.12
N ASN A 210 -7.25 7.80 -2.97
CA ASN A 210 -8.38 6.89 -2.72
C ASN A 210 -9.71 7.64 -2.54
N ALA A 211 -9.69 8.89 -2.06
CA ALA A 211 -10.88 9.75 -2.07
C ALA A 211 -11.29 10.10 -3.52
N LEU A 212 -10.32 10.39 -4.40
CA LEU A 212 -10.59 10.65 -5.82
C LEU A 212 -11.11 9.39 -6.53
N ARG A 213 -10.56 8.22 -6.23
CA ARG A 213 -11.05 6.93 -6.77
C ARG A 213 -12.48 6.63 -6.31
N ALA A 214 -12.79 6.89 -5.05
CA ALA A 214 -14.14 6.76 -4.52
C ALA A 214 -15.14 7.70 -5.24
N ALA A 215 -14.65 8.87 -5.70
CA ALA A 215 -15.42 9.81 -6.53
C ALA A 215 -15.45 9.46 -8.01
N ASN A 216 -15.06 8.23 -8.41
CA ASN A 216 -14.99 7.76 -9.80
C ASN A 216 -13.98 8.52 -10.70
N ASP A 217 -13.04 9.28 -10.11
CA ASP A 217 -11.96 9.95 -10.84
C ASP A 217 -10.71 9.05 -10.98
N VAL A 218 -10.96 7.77 -11.34
CA VAL A 218 -9.95 6.70 -11.40
C VAL A 218 -8.95 6.94 -12.53
N LYS A 219 -9.42 7.44 -13.68
CA LYS A 219 -8.53 7.70 -14.84
C LYS A 219 -7.46 8.73 -14.52
N PHE A 220 -7.82 9.81 -13.81
CA PHE A 220 -6.86 10.84 -13.42
C PHE A 220 -5.81 10.26 -12.47
N THR A 221 -6.23 9.53 -11.43
CA THR A 221 -5.30 8.94 -10.47
C THR A 221 -4.37 7.93 -11.13
N MET A 222 -4.88 7.11 -12.06
CA MET A 222 -4.09 6.16 -12.85
C MET A 222 -3.03 6.88 -13.69
N VAL A 223 -3.42 7.87 -14.49
CA VAL A 223 -2.49 8.58 -15.38
C VAL A 223 -1.39 9.27 -14.59
N VAL A 224 -1.74 9.99 -13.52
CA VAL A 224 -0.75 10.65 -12.65
C VAL A 224 0.20 9.63 -12.03
N SER A 225 -0.31 8.51 -11.52
CA SER A 225 0.51 7.46 -10.91
C SER A 225 1.47 6.81 -11.90
N ILE A 226 1.01 6.51 -13.12
CA ILE A 226 1.83 5.90 -14.18
C ILE A 226 2.92 6.86 -14.65
N LEU A 227 2.55 8.11 -14.98
CA LEU A 227 3.53 9.11 -15.43
C LEU A 227 4.55 9.42 -14.33
N SER A 228 4.09 9.54 -13.09
CA SER A 228 4.98 9.77 -11.95
C SER A 228 5.96 8.61 -11.76
N MET A 229 5.48 7.37 -11.82
CA MET A 229 6.33 6.18 -11.73
C MET A 229 7.35 6.10 -12.87
N ALA A 230 6.93 6.35 -14.11
CA ALA A 230 7.81 6.26 -15.26
C ALA A 230 8.86 7.38 -15.29
N CYS A 231 8.41 8.63 -15.18
CA CYS A 231 9.30 9.80 -15.34
C CYS A 231 10.13 10.07 -14.09
N TRP A 232 9.45 10.20 -12.93
CA TRP A 232 10.12 10.63 -11.71
C TRP A 232 10.79 9.45 -10.99
N ARG A 233 10.08 8.35 -10.79
CA ARG A 233 10.65 7.22 -10.06
C ARG A 233 11.73 6.49 -10.87
N LEU A 234 11.40 5.99 -12.07
CA LEU A 234 12.37 5.25 -12.89
C LEU A 234 13.42 6.17 -13.52
N GLY A 235 13.01 7.31 -14.10
CA GLY A 235 13.92 8.24 -14.74
C GLY A 235 14.96 8.80 -13.77
N PHE A 236 14.53 9.33 -12.62
CA PHE A 236 15.46 9.83 -11.60
C PHE A 236 16.23 8.73 -10.89
N SER A 237 15.63 7.53 -10.69
CA SER A 237 16.39 6.39 -10.18
C SER A 237 17.56 6.04 -11.10
N TYR A 238 17.34 5.98 -12.41
CA TYR A 238 18.41 5.74 -13.36
C TYR A 238 19.48 6.85 -13.31
N LEU A 239 19.05 8.12 -13.28
CA LEU A 239 19.96 9.26 -13.24
C LEU A 239 20.81 9.27 -11.96
N LEU A 240 20.16 9.20 -10.79
CA LEU A 240 20.84 9.32 -9.50
C LEU A 240 21.59 8.03 -9.12
N CYS A 241 20.97 6.87 -9.32
CA CYS A 241 21.58 5.59 -8.95
C CYS A 241 22.71 5.22 -9.91
N VAL A 242 22.43 5.19 -11.23
CA VAL A 242 23.38 4.65 -12.23
C VAL A 242 24.34 5.72 -12.72
N ARG A 243 23.85 6.90 -13.17
CA ARG A 243 24.71 7.94 -13.75
C ARG A 243 25.53 8.68 -12.72
N MET A 244 24.95 9.01 -11.58
CA MET A 244 25.65 9.72 -10.50
C MET A 244 26.32 8.77 -9.50
N GLY A 245 26.07 7.46 -9.58
CA GLY A 245 26.72 6.46 -8.73
C GLY A 245 26.24 6.44 -7.27
N TRP A 246 25.08 7.02 -6.95
CA TRP A 246 24.57 7.08 -5.58
C TRP A 246 23.99 5.74 -5.08
N GLY A 247 23.94 4.72 -5.92
CA GLY A 247 23.43 3.40 -5.57
C GLY A 247 22.00 3.43 -5.02
N ALA A 248 21.73 2.67 -3.96
CA ALA A 248 20.41 2.61 -3.35
C ALA A 248 19.90 3.97 -2.84
N VAL A 249 20.77 4.83 -2.33
CA VAL A 249 20.40 6.17 -1.84
C VAL A 249 19.76 6.99 -2.98
N GLY A 250 20.32 6.94 -4.19
CA GLY A 250 19.78 7.64 -5.36
C GLY A 250 18.35 7.20 -5.70
N VAL A 251 18.07 5.91 -5.57
CA VAL A 251 16.73 5.34 -5.77
C VAL A 251 15.74 5.84 -4.73
N TRP A 252 16.14 5.90 -3.46
CA TRP A 252 15.26 6.35 -2.37
C TRP A 252 15.00 7.86 -2.44
N VAL A 253 15.98 8.64 -2.88
CA VAL A 253 15.77 10.07 -3.18
C VAL A 253 14.81 10.25 -4.35
N ALA A 254 14.97 9.49 -5.43
CA ALA A 254 14.04 9.51 -6.57
C ALA A 254 12.59 9.18 -6.15
N MET A 255 12.42 8.29 -5.17
CA MET A 255 11.12 7.99 -4.57
C MET A 255 10.48 9.21 -3.90
N VAL A 256 11.24 10.00 -3.17
CA VAL A 256 10.74 11.23 -2.53
C VAL A 256 10.35 12.27 -3.58
N ILE A 257 11.11 12.40 -4.67
CA ILE A 257 10.77 13.26 -5.79
C ILE A 257 9.43 12.83 -6.43
N ASP A 258 9.27 11.52 -6.68
CA ASP A 258 8.01 10.96 -7.17
C ASP A 258 6.83 11.32 -6.25
N TRP A 259 6.98 11.14 -4.94
CA TRP A 259 5.92 11.49 -3.98
C TRP A 259 5.56 12.97 -3.99
N THR A 260 6.54 13.85 -4.10
CA THR A 260 6.32 15.29 -4.17
C THR A 260 5.47 15.67 -5.40
N CYS A 261 5.78 15.11 -6.55
CA CYS A 261 5.01 15.31 -7.78
C CYS A 261 3.57 14.81 -7.63
N ARG A 262 3.39 13.59 -7.09
CA ARG A 262 2.06 13.01 -6.85
C ARG A 262 1.24 13.85 -5.88
N VAL A 263 1.83 14.29 -4.77
CA VAL A 263 1.17 15.18 -3.79
C VAL A 263 0.66 16.43 -4.48
N THR A 264 1.49 17.10 -5.27
CA THR A 264 1.11 18.32 -5.98
C THR A 264 -0.09 18.08 -6.90
N CYS A 265 -0.03 17.04 -7.74
CA CYS A 265 -1.11 16.70 -8.66
C CYS A 265 -2.41 16.36 -7.93
N PHE A 266 -2.37 15.51 -6.89
CA PHE A 266 -3.58 15.07 -6.19
C PHE A 266 -4.19 16.17 -5.32
N VAL A 267 -3.38 16.98 -4.65
CA VAL A 267 -3.87 18.12 -3.86
C VAL A 267 -4.52 19.16 -4.75
N LEU A 268 -3.90 19.52 -5.88
CA LEU A 268 -4.49 20.45 -6.84
C LEU A 268 -5.80 19.91 -7.40
N ARG A 269 -5.85 18.62 -7.77
CA ARG A 269 -7.08 17.98 -8.26
C ARG A 269 -8.19 17.97 -7.23
N PHE A 270 -7.88 17.66 -5.97
CA PHE A 270 -8.87 17.64 -4.90
C PHE A 270 -9.39 19.05 -4.59
N ARG A 271 -8.48 20.05 -4.53
CA ARG A 271 -8.84 21.46 -4.26
C ARG A 271 -9.66 22.09 -5.38
N SER A 272 -9.39 21.76 -6.64
CA SER A 272 -10.16 22.29 -7.78
C SER A 272 -11.62 21.86 -7.81
N GLY A 273 -11.99 20.84 -7.03
CA GLY A 273 -13.36 20.31 -6.99
C GLY A 273 -13.76 19.55 -8.27
N ALA A 274 -12.85 19.33 -9.22
CA ALA A 274 -13.17 18.67 -10.50
C ALA A 274 -13.62 17.22 -10.35
N TRP A 275 -13.38 16.60 -9.20
CA TRP A 275 -13.88 15.26 -8.86
C TRP A 275 -15.40 15.25 -8.61
N LYS A 276 -16.02 16.38 -8.24
CA LYS A 276 -17.47 16.47 -7.92
C LYS A 276 -18.37 16.17 -9.12
N THR A 277 -17.88 16.43 -10.33
CA THR A 277 -18.63 16.23 -11.58
C THR A 277 -18.44 14.83 -12.18
N LYS A 278 -17.59 13.98 -11.58
CA LYS A 278 -17.28 12.64 -12.12
C LYS A 278 -18.24 11.55 -11.67
N TYR A 279 -18.88 11.75 -10.52
CA TYR A 279 -19.92 10.88 -10.03
C TYR A 279 -21.28 11.41 -10.54
N GLN A 280 -21.73 10.92 -11.67
CA GLN A 280 -23.13 11.00 -12.09
C GLN A 280 -23.75 9.62 -11.80
N ALA A 281 -24.80 9.62 -10.97
CA ALA A 281 -25.54 8.43 -10.56
C ALA A 281 -26.17 7.69 -11.77
#